data_076edf498bfb43e0e30f5a4ca36a5a54
#
_entry.id   076edf498bfb43e0e30f5a4ca36a5a54
#
_cell.length_a   1.000
_cell.length_b   1.000
_cell.length_c   1.000
_cell.angle_alpha   90.00
_cell.angle_beta   90.00
_cell.angle_gamma   90.00
#
_symmetry.space_group_name_H-M   'P 1'
#
loop_
_entity.id
_entity.type
_entity.pdbx_description
1 polymer ?
#
loop_
_entity_poly.entity_id
_entity_poly.type
_entity_poly.pdbx_seq_one_letter_code
_entity_poly.pdbx_strand_id
1 'polypeptide(L)'
;MFPVVWRNTARADLRQIITDIAAENPGAARRLKIRLETVVLPLSEHPYLYRTSDRIPGLREIVAHPNYIVLYRVTSSSIEIVNVVHARRQFPI
;
A
#
# COMPACT_ATOMS: atom_id res chain seq x y z
N MET A 1 -14.90 -4.78 13.23
CA MET A 1 -14.12 -5.08 12.02
C MET A 1 -14.29 -3.93 11.04
N PHE A 2 -13.17 -3.35 10.59
CA PHE A 2 -13.20 -2.24 9.65
C PHE A 2 -13.05 -2.73 8.21
N PRO A 3 -13.86 -2.27 7.27
CA PRO A 3 -13.61 -2.56 5.87
C PRO A 3 -12.30 -1.93 5.41
N VAL A 4 -11.60 -2.61 4.52
CA VAL A 4 -10.38 -2.10 3.89
C VAL A 4 -10.75 -1.58 2.51
N VAL A 5 -10.55 -0.29 2.29
CA VAL A 5 -10.96 0.40 1.08
C VAL A 5 -9.72 0.94 0.37
N TRP A 6 -9.53 0.57 -0.89
CA TRP A 6 -8.47 1.11 -1.73
C TRP A 6 -8.95 2.39 -2.38
N ARG A 7 -8.29 3.50 -2.07
CA ARG A 7 -8.59 4.78 -2.72
C ARG A 7 -8.12 4.73 -4.18
N ASN A 8 -8.70 5.60 -5.00
CA ASN A 8 -8.35 5.65 -6.42
C ASN A 8 -6.86 5.94 -6.64
N THR A 9 -6.25 6.76 -5.77
CA THR A 9 -4.82 7.04 -5.82
C THR A 9 -4.00 5.77 -5.64
N ALA A 10 -4.35 4.94 -4.65
CA ALA A 10 -3.65 3.69 -4.41
C ALA A 10 -3.88 2.68 -5.54
N ARG A 11 -5.09 2.63 -6.08
CA ARG A 11 -5.39 1.75 -7.22
C ARG A 11 -4.57 2.12 -8.45
N ALA A 12 -4.45 3.42 -8.71
CA ALA A 12 -3.65 3.93 -9.82
C ALA A 12 -2.17 3.61 -9.62
N ASP A 13 -1.66 3.80 -8.40
CA ASP A 13 -0.28 3.46 -8.06
C ASP A 13 0.00 1.98 -8.29
N LEU A 14 -0.87 1.12 -7.78
CA LEU A 14 -0.73 -0.33 -7.92
C LEU A 14 -0.71 -0.74 -9.40
N ARG A 15 -1.66 -0.21 -10.17
CA ARG A 15 -1.75 -0.51 -11.60
C ARG A 15 -0.48 -0.12 -12.34
N GLN A 16 0.07 1.07 -12.05
CA GLN A 16 1.27 1.55 -12.70
C GLN A 16 2.49 0.68 -12.36
N ILE A 17 2.65 0.35 -11.07
CA ILE A 17 3.75 -0.49 -10.60
C ILE A 17 3.69 -1.86 -11.29
N ILE A 18 2.51 -2.48 -11.29
CA ILE A 18 2.34 -3.82 -11.84
C ILE A 18 2.56 -3.81 -13.36
N THR A 19 2.07 -2.80 -14.06
CA THR A 19 2.26 -2.66 -15.50
C THR A 19 3.74 -2.53 -15.85
N ASP A 20 4.48 -1.71 -15.09
CA ASP A 20 5.90 -1.49 -15.35
C ASP A 20 6.72 -2.76 -15.14
N ILE A 21 6.43 -3.52 -14.08
CA ILE A 21 7.15 -4.77 -13.81
C ILE A 21 6.76 -5.85 -14.82
N ALA A 22 5.47 -5.93 -15.19
CA ALA A 22 4.99 -6.92 -16.12
C ALA A 22 5.60 -6.79 -17.51
N ALA A 23 6.03 -5.59 -17.88
CA ALA A 23 6.70 -5.36 -19.17
C ALA A 23 7.99 -6.18 -19.29
N GLU A 24 8.65 -6.46 -18.17
CA GLU A 24 9.90 -7.24 -18.14
C GLU A 24 9.71 -8.64 -17.55
N ASN A 25 8.83 -8.78 -16.55
CA ASN A 25 8.65 -10.03 -15.83
C ASN A 25 7.22 -10.18 -15.33
N PRO A 26 6.32 -10.77 -16.16
CA PRO A 26 4.92 -10.95 -15.77
C PRO A 26 4.71 -11.78 -14.51
N GLY A 27 5.56 -12.78 -14.28
CA GLY A 27 5.46 -13.60 -13.07
C GLY A 27 5.76 -12.80 -11.80
N ALA A 28 6.80 -11.98 -11.83
CA ALA A 28 7.16 -11.12 -10.72
C ALA A 28 6.06 -10.10 -10.44
N ALA A 29 5.47 -9.54 -11.50
CA ALA A 29 4.37 -8.59 -11.36
C ALA A 29 3.18 -9.22 -10.65
N ARG A 30 2.83 -10.44 -11.03
CA ARG A 30 1.72 -11.17 -10.44
C ARG A 30 1.95 -11.46 -8.96
N ARG A 31 3.15 -11.89 -8.60
CA ARG A 31 3.52 -12.16 -7.21
C ARG A 31 3.48 -10.89 -6.36
N LEU A 32 3.98 -9.79 -6.89
CA LEU A 32 3.97 -8.52 -6.17
C LEU A 32 2.54 -8.01 -5.95
N LYS A 33 1.70 -8.12 -6.97
CA LYS A 33 0.29 -7.71 -6.85
C LYS A 33 -0.40 -8.47 -5.71
N ILE A 34 -0.23 -9.78 -5.67
CA ILE A 34 -0.81 -10.62 -4.61
C ILE A 34 -0.28 -10.18 -3.24
N ARG A 35 1.02 -9.94 -3.14
CA ARG A 35 1.65 -9.53 -1.89
C ARG A 35 1.10 -8.19 -1.39
N LEU A 36 0.98 -7.19 -2.27
CA LEU A 36 0.47 -5.87 -1.91
C LEU A 36 -1.00 -5.92 -1.51
N GLU A 37 -1.79 -6.74 -2.20
CA GLU A 37 -3.21 -6.89 -1.88
C GLU A 37 -3.45 -7.69 -0.59
N THR A 38 -2.55 -8.61 -0.28
CA THR A 38 -2.69 -9.50 0.88
C THR A 38 -2.21 -8.84 2.17
N VAL A 39 -1.17 -8.03 2.11
CA VAL A 39 -0.53 -7.44 3.30
C VAL A 39 -1.49 -6.52 4.08
N VAL A 40 -2.50 -5.96 3.42
CA VAL A 40 -3.45 -5.05 4.05
C VAL A 40 -4.61 -5.75 4.75
N LEU A 41 -4.82 -7.03 4.47
CA LEU A 41 -5.98 -7.77 4.99
C LEU A 41 -6.07 -7.81 6.53
N PRO A 42 -4.96 -8.01 7.27
CA PRO A 42 -5.03 -8.02 8.74
C PRO A 42 -5.48 -6.69 9.35
N LEU A 43 -5.41 -5.58 8.62
CA LEU A 43 -5.80 -4.27 9.12
C LEU A 43 -7.27 -4.19 9.51
N SER A 44 -8.11 -5.02 8.90
CA SER A 44 -9.53 -5.08 9.24
C SER A 44 -9.77 -5.35 10.72
N GLU A 45 -8.94 -6.19 11.33
CA GLU A 45 -9.03 -6.54 12.76
C GLU A 45 -7.97 -5.84 13.60
N HIS A 46 -6.89 -5.38 12.99
CA HIS A 46 -5.75 -4.75 13.66
C HIS A 46 -5.38 -3.43 12.96
N PRO A 47 -6.24 -2.39 13.07
CA PRO A 47 -6.01 -1.15 12.31
C PRO A 47 -4.68 -0.46 12.62
N TYR A 48 -4.18 -0.60 13.85
CA TYR A 48 -2.97 0.08 14.31
C TYR A 48 -1.75 -0.85 14.34
N LEU A 49 -1.78 -1.93 13.54
CA LEU A 49 -0.72 -2.93 13.51
C LEU A 49 0.63 -2.35 13.11
N TYR A 50 0.63 -1.40 12.18
CA TYR A 50 1.86 -0.81 11.66
C TYR A 50 2.07 0.60 12.18
N ARG A 51 3.32 1.06 12.11
CA ARG A 51 3.72 2.34 12.69
C ARG A 51 3.19 3.53 11.89
N THR A 52 3.16 4.69 12.54
CA THR A 52 2.86 5.94 11.84
C THR A 52 3.97 6.28 10.85
N SER A 53 3.58 6.94 9.76
CA SER A 53 4.52 7.32 8.70
C SER A 53 5.34 8.53 9.12
N ASP A 54 6.65 8.47 8.88
CA ASP A 54 7.53 9.64 8.98
C ASP A 54 7.45 10.48 7.70
N ARG A 55 6.87 9.93 6.64
CA ARG A 55 6.79 10.60 5.32
C ARG A 55 5.62 11.55 5.26
N ILE A 56 4.45 11.11 5.74
CA ILE A 56 3.21 11.88 5.64
C ILE A 56 2.49 11.83 6.99
N PRO A 57 2.31 12.97 7.66
CA PRO A 57 1.53 13.01 8.91
C PRO A 57 0.12 12.48 8.70
N GLY A 58 -0.37 11.71 9.66
CA GLY A 58 -1.72 11.15 9.63
C GLY A 58 -1.83 9.81 8.92
N LEU A 59 -0.78 9.35 8.25
CA LEU A 59 -0.76 8.04 7.61
C LEU A 59 0.10 7.04 8.39
N ARG A 60 -0.11 5.77 8.10
CA ARG A 60 0.71 4.66 8.59
C ARG A 60 1.36 3.96 7.41
N GLU A 61 2.48 3.29 7.66
CA GLU A 61 3.27 2.64 6.61
C GLU A 61 3.39 1.15 6.84
N ILE A 62 3.22 0.41 5.74
CA ILE A 62 3.55 -1.01 5.69
C ILE A 62 4.71 -1.17 4.73
N VAL A 63 5.86 -1.67 5.21
CA VAL A 63 6.95 -2.07 4.32
C VAL A 63 6.58 -3.43 3.75
N ALA A 64 5.82 -3.42 2.66
CA ALA A 64 5.25 -4.64 2.08
C ALA A 64 6.27 -5.43 1.26
N HIS A 65 7.30 -4.76 0.79
CA HIS A 65 8.36 -5.29 -0.05
C HIS A 65 9.58 -4.40 0.13
N PRO A 66 10.81 -4.89 -0.06
CA PRO A 66 11.99 -4.02 0.06
C PRO A 66 11.92 -2.75 -0.78
N ASN A 67 11.19 -2.78 -1.90
CA ASN A 67 11.08 -1.65 -2.80
C ASN A 67 9.75 -0.90 -2.71
N TYR A 68 8.77 -1.38 -1.94
CA TYR A 68 7.43 -0.76 -1.96
C TYR A 68 6.83 -0.65 -0.56
N ILE A 69 6.26 0.53 -0.31
CA ILE A 69 5.59 0.86 0.94
C ILE A 69 4.13 1.17 0.63
N VAL A 70 3.23 0.58 1.41
CA VAL A 70 1.80 0.88 1.36
C VAL A 70 1.50 1.91 2.45
N LEU A 71 0.88 3.01 2.06
CA LEU A 71 0.46 4.06 2.97
C LEU A 71 -1.04 3.96 3.21
N TYR A 72 -1.45 3.96 4.48
CA TYR A 72 -2.86 3.84 4.82
C TYR A 72 -3.23 4.76 5.97
N ARG A 73 -4.53 4.95 6.15
CA ARG A 73 -5.09 5.78 7.20
C ARG A 73 -6.26 5.05 7.85
N VAL A 74 -6.38 5.19 9.18
CA VAL A 74 -7.52 4.65 9.92
C VAL A 74 -8.52 5.78 10.13
N THR A 75 -9.75 5.56 9.67
CA THR A 75 -10.85 6.48 9.92
C THR A 75 -11.78 5.91 10.98
N SER A 76 -12.84 6.63 11.34
CA SER A 76 -13.80 6.15 12.32
C SER A 76 -14.57 4.91 11.82
N SER A 77 -14.58 4.64 10.52
CA SER A 77 -15.42 3.58 9.93
C SER A 77 -14.70 2.65 8.98
N SER A 78 -13.46 2.96 8.60
CA SER A 78 -12.75 2.15 7.59
C SER A 78 -11.25 2.29 7.70
N ILE A 79 -10.56 1.39 7.00
CA ILE A 79 -9.13 1.50 6.70
C ILE A 79 -9.03 1.95 5.25
N GLU A 80 -8.39 3.10 5.00
CA GLU A 80 -8.21 3.61 3.64
C GLU A 80 -6.78 3.39 3.19
N ILE A 81 -6.60 2.62 2.13
CA ILE A 81 -5.30 2.47 1.48
C ILE A 81 -5.16 3.67 0.54
N VAL A 82 -4.19 4.53 0.81
CA VAL A 82 -4.10 5.86 0.18
C VAL A 82 -3.13 5.88 -0.98
N ASN A 83 -1.94 5.29 -0.79
CA ASN A 83 -0.92 5.23 -1.83
C ASN A 83 -0.07 3.98 -1.71
N VAL A 84 0.54 3.59 -2.81
CA VAL A 84 1.66 2.64 -2.82
C VAL A 84 2.83 3.38 -3.45
N VAL A 85 3.94 3.47 -2.72
CA VAL A 85 5.10 4.26 -3.16
C VAL A 85 6.35 3.41 -3.19
N HIS A 86 7.30 3.79 -4.05
CA HIS A 86 8.62 3.16 -4.05
C HIS A 86 9.37 3.58 -2.78
N ALA A 87 10.00 2.61 -2.10
CA ALA A 87 10.65 2.85 -0.82
C ALA A 87 11.78 3.89 -0.89
N ARG A 88 12.42 4.01 -2.05
CA ARG A 88 13.51 4.96 -2.27
C ARG A 88 13.05 6.33 -2.71
N ARG A 89 11.75 6.47 -3.03
CA ARG A 89 11.21 7.74 -3.48
C ARG A 89 11.00 8.65 -2.29
N GLN A 90 11.47 9.89 -2.42
CA GLN A 90 11.20 10.91 -1.43
C GLN A 90 9.76 11.38 -1.57
N PHE A 91 8.99 11.36 -0.47
CA PHE A 91 7.58 11.70 -0.51
C PHE A 91 7.25 12.63 0.66
N PRO A 92 6.47 13.70 0.47
CA PRO A 92 5.89 14.13 -0.81
C PRO A 92 6.96 14.67 -1.77
N ILE A 93 6.66 14.50 -3.04
CA ILE A 93 7.60 14.94 -4.07
C ILE A 93 7.48 16.44 -4.32
#